data_5a9ce21308916b74bca3d988cd3873b1
#
_entry.id   5a9ce21308916b74bca3d988cd3873b1
#
_cell.length_a   1.000
_cell.length_b   1.000
_cell.length_c   1.000
_cell.angle_alpha   90.00
_cell.angle_beta   90.00
_cell.angle_gamma   90.00
#
_symmetry.space_group_name_H-M   'P 1'
#
loop_
_entity.id
_entity.type
_entity.pdbx_description
1 polymer ?
#
loop_
_entity_poly.entity_id
_entity_poly.type
_entity_poly.pdbx_seq_one_letter_code
_entity_poly.pdbx_strand_id
1 'polypeptide(L)'
;MDNGQLAGNYCYKMFESKIQLTGRISGNNIELTELLNGKPNGYFKGKIFTDNADRFEGNWTNSNGKNTYAFKTTLSSACASDSHNKRYELLIGSDDEAEKFMKQVKTSIINGNKEWIANHISYPIKIKLVKGKTATIKNKKQLIENFDQIFHHQYKGLISASCVCNMFNNYQGVMLGHGIIWINNTPESTSSRYGYVITAINN
;
A
#
# COMPACT_ATOMS: atom_id res chain seq x y z
N MET A 1 -27.45 -1.43 13.49
CA MET A 1 -27.33 -2.84 13.11
C MET A 1 -26.89 -2.82 11.66
N ASP A 2 -25.70 -3.33 11.37
CA ASP A 2 -25.23 -3.48 10.01
C ASP A 2 -26.15 -4.47 9.27
N ASN A 3 -26.78 -4.01 8.22
CA ASN A 3 -27.69 -4.83 7.40
C ASN A 3 -26.93 -5.80 6.46
N GLY A 4 -25.71 -6.18 6.83
CA GLY A 4 -24.86 -7.10 6.08
C GLY A 4 -24.28 -6.51 4.80
N GLN A 5 -24.33 -5.20 4.60
CA GLN A 5 -23.72 -4.55 3.43
C GLN A 5 -22.20 -4.48 3.60
N LEU A 6 -21.51 -4.72 2.49
CA LEU A 6 -20.05 -4.68 2.39
C LEU A 6 -19.63 -3.66 1.34
N ALA A 7 -18.60 -2.89 1.67
CA ALA A 7 -17.90 -2.04 0.73
C ALA A 7 -16.39 -2.20 0.91
N GLY A 8 -15.64 -2.06 -0.15
CA GLY A 8 -14.19 -2.19 -0.09
C GLY A 8 -13.53 -1.99 -1.45
N ASN A 9 -12.30 -2.37 -1.52
CA ASN A 9 -11.55 -2.39 -2.78
C ASN A 9 -10.45 -3.45 -2.70
N TYR A 10 -9.92 -3.82 -3.86
CA TYR A 10 -8.68 -4.56 -3.96
C TYR A 10 -7.73 -3.89 -4.95
N CYS A 11 -6.43 -4.13 -4.77
CA CYS A 11 -5.42 -3.60 -5.66
C CYS A 11 -5.12 -4.61 -6.77
N TYR A 12 -5.27 -4.18 -8.01
CA TYR A 12 -4.79 -4.96 -9.14
C TYR A 12 -3.28 -4.70 -9.33
N LYS A 13 -2.47 -5.61 -8.84
CA LYS A 13 -1.02 -5.43 -8.67
C LYS A 13 -0.29 -5.00 -9.94
N MET A 14 -0.65 -5.57 -11.09
CA MET A 14 0.00 -5.24 -12.37
C MET A 14 -0.23 -3.80 -12.83
N PHE A 15 -1.38 -3.22 -12.49
CA PHE A 15 -1.76 -1.86 -12.91
C PHE A 15 -1.67 -0.86 -11.76
N GLU A 16 -1.38 -1.33 -10.54
CA GLU A 16 -1.39 -0.49 -9.32
C GLU A 16 -2.66 0.37 -9.22
N SER A 17 -3.79 -0.23 -9.56
CA SER A 17 -5.10 0.42 -9.54
C SER A 17 -6.03 -0.27 -8.55
N LYS A 18 -6.79 0.55 -7.82
CA LYS A 18 -7.85 0.08 -6.93
C LYS A 18 -9.11 -0.19 -7.74
N ILE A 19 -9.71 -1.35 -7.50
CA ILE A 19 -10.99 -1.73 -8.06
C ILE A 19 -11.99 -1.78 -6.90
N GLN A 20 -13.08 -1.06 -7.03
CA GLN A 20 -14.10 -0.98 -5.98
C GLN A 20 -14.91 -2.27 -5.90
N LEU A 21 -15.28 -2.64 -4.68
CA LEU A 21 -16.15 -3.76 -4.36
C LEU A 21 -17.34 -3.26 -3.55
N THR A 22 -18.52 -3.72 -3.92
CA THR A 22 -19.76 -3.53 -3.13
C THR A 22 -20.49 -4.84 -3.04
N GLY A 23 -21.19 -5.11 -1.95
CA GLY A 23 -21.91 -6.36 -1.84
C GLY A 23 -22.53 -6.60 -0.48
N ARG A 24 -22.68 -7.87 -0.13
CA ARG A 24 -23.34 -8.26 1.12
C ARG A 24 -22.79 -9.56 1.68
N ILE A 25 -22.96 -9.71 2.98
CA ILE A 25 -22.75 -10.96 3.72
C ILE A 25 -24.07 -11.46 4.30
N SER A 26 -24.29 -12.77 4.22
CA SER A 26 -25.43 -13.46 4.84
C SER A 26 -24.94 -14.78 5.44
N GLY A 27 -24.89 -14.85 6.77
CA GLY A 27 -24.15 -15.90 7.47
C GLY A 27 -22.68 -15.89 7.02
N ASN A 28 -22.19 -17.03 6.56
CA ASN A 28 -20.82 -17.14 6.03
C ASN A 28 -20.71 -16.88 4.51
N ASN A 29 -21.82 -16.60 3.83
CA ASN A 29 -21.79 -16.38 2.38
C ASN A 29 -21.54 -14.90 2.09
N ILE A 30 -20.61 -14.62 1.17
CA ILE A 30 -20.30 -13.29 0.66
C ILE A 30 -20.55 -13.24 -0.83
N GLU A 31 -21.23 -12.19 -1.26
CA GLU A 31 -21.37 -11.80 -2.65
C GLU A 31 -20.87 -10.37 -2.83
N LEU A 32 -19.85 -10.17 -3.70
CA LEU A 32 -19.34 -8.86 -4.03
C LEU A 32 -19.44 -8.61 -5.52
N THR A 33 -19.78 -7.38 -5.88
CA THR A 33 -19.72 -6.86 -7.24
C THR A 33 -18.46 -6.02 -7.39
N GLU A 34 -17.64 -6.38 -8.35
CA GLU A 34 -16.49 -5.59 -8.79
C GLU A 34 -16.99 -4.47 -9.72
N LEU A 35 -16.55 -3.24 -9.42
CA LEU A 35 -16.92 -2.06 -10.18
C LEU A 35 -15.69 -1.45 -10.85
N LEU A 36 -15.71 -1.40 -12.18
CA LEU A 36 -14.73 -0.69 -12.99
C LEU A 36 -15.40 0.55 -13.61
N ASN A 37 -14.90 1.74 -13.27
CA ASN A 37 -15.52 3.02 -13.68
C ASN A 37 -17.02 3.09 -13.35
N GLY A 38 -17.40 2.59 -12.17
CA GLY A 38 -18.79 2.57 -11.70
C GLY A 38 -19.71 1.54 -12.34
N LYS A 39 -19.19 0.68 -13.23
CA LYS A 39 -19.98 -0.37 -13.91
C LYS A 39 -19.56 -1.76 -13.43
N PRO A 40 -20.50 -2.71 -13.30
CA PRO A 40 -20.17 -4.10 -12.97
C PRO A 40 -19.18 -4.70 -13.98
N ASN A 41 -18.05 -5.19 -13.48
CA ASN A 41 -16.99 -5.85 -14.23
C ASN A 41 -16.84 -7.33 -13.88
N GLY A 42 -17.20 -7.71 -12.66
CA GLY A 42 -17.16 -9.09 -12.20
C GLY A 42 -17.88 -9.29 -10.87
N TYR A 43 -18.01 -10.54 -10.48
CA TYR A 43 -18.73 -10.95 -9.29
C TYR A 43 -17.91 -11.97 -8.52
N PHE A 44 -17.68 -11.70 -7.24
CA PHE A 44 -17.12 -12.66 -6.29
C PHE A 44 -18.25 -13.33 -5.53
N LYS A 45 -18.29 -14.65 -5.53
CA LYS A 45 -19.21 -15.45 -4.71
C LYS A 45 -18.41 -16.49 -3.94
N GLY A 46 -18.55 -16.50 -2.64
CA GLY A 46 -17.79 -17.43 -1.81
C GLY A 46 -18.24 -17.45 -0.37
N LYS A 47 -17.42 -18.08 0.48
CA LYS A 47 -17.68 -18.26 1.90
C LYS A 47 -16.50 -17.83 2.75
N ILE A 48 -16.81 -17.34 3.93
CA ILE A 48 -15.83 -17.16 5.00
C ILE A 48 -15.68 -18.47 5.77
N PHE A 49 -14.44 -18.82 6.05
CA PHE A 49 -14.03 -19.92 6.90
C PHE A 49 -13.20 -19.37 8.06
N THR A 50 -13.44 -19.87 9.26
CA THR A 50 -12.81 -19.42 10.52
C THR A 50 -12.14 -20.55 11.29
N ASP A 51 -11.86 -21.69 10.64
CA ASP A 51 -11.35 -22.91 11.26
C ASP A 51 -9.89 -22.80 11.71
N ASN A 52 -8.95 -22.41 10.82
CA ASN A 52 -7.52 -22.27 11.14
C ASN A 52 -6.99 -20.85 10.95
N ALA A 53 -7.55 -20.12 10.01
CA ALA A 53 -7.30 -18.73 9.73
C ALA A 53 -8.53 -18.18 9.00
N ASP A 54 -8.93 -16.95 9.35
CA ASP A 54 -10.03 -16.31 8.66
C ASP A 54 -9.68 -16.14 7.19
N ARG A 55 -10.48 -16.73 6.32
CA ARG A 55 -10.26 -16.69 4.88
C ARG A 55 -11.59 -16.59 4.14
N PHE A 56 -11.51 -15.97 2.98
CA PHE A 56 -12.62 -15.87 2.03
C PHE A 56 -12.23 -16.61 0.75
N GLU A 57 -12.99 -17.64 0.42
CA GLU A 57 -12.74 -18.52 -0.74
C GLU A 57 -13.99 -18.65 -1.59
N GLY A 58 -13.82 -18.75 -2.89
CA GLY A 58 -14.92 -18.90 -3.82
C GLY A 58 -14.50 -18.73 -5.26
N ASN A 59 -15.44 -18.25 -6.07
CA ASN A 59 -15.23 -18.00 -7.48
C ASN A 59 -15.48 -16.53 -7.84
N TRP A 60 -14.62 -15.97 -8.66
CA TRP A 60 -14.84 -14.74 -9.40
C TRP A 60 -15.31 -15.08 -10.80
N THR A 61 -16.34 -14.39 -11.28
CA THR A 61 -16.89 -14.55 -12.63
C THR A 61 -16.98 -13.16 -13.26
N ASN A 62 -16.51 -13.02 -14.50
CA ASN A 62 -16.62 -11.75 -15.21
C ASN A 62 -18.09 -11.39 -15.52
N SER A 63 -18.36 -10.11 -15.80
CA SER A 63 -19.73 -9.58 -15.95
C SER A 63 -20.53 -10.25 -17.06
N ASN A 64 -19.89 -10.81 -18.11
CA ASN A 64 -20.57 -11.53 -19.19
C ASN A 64 -20.72 -13.04 -18.92
N GLY A 65 -20.30 -13.55 -17.76
CA GLY A 65 -20.43 -14.94 -17.34
C GLY A 65 -19.52 -15.96 -18.05
N LYS A 66 -18.64 -15.51 -18.95
CA LYS A 66 -17.84 -16.43 -19.79
C LYS A 66 -16.62 -17.00 -19.09
N ASN A 67 -16.03 -16.26 -18.16
CA ASN A 67 -14.80 -16.64 -17.48
C ASN A 67 -15.04 -16.72 -15.97
N THR A 68 -14.65 -17.83 -15.37
CA THR A 68 -14.74 -18.05 -13.92
C THR A 68 -13.38 -18.54 -13.40
N TYR A 69 -12.89 -17.95 -12.32
CA TYR A 69 -11.63 -18.30 -11.67
C TYR A 69 -11.86 -18.48 -10.17
N ALA A 70 -11.30 -19.53 -9.61
CA ALA A 70 -11.26 -19.68 -8.16
C ALA A 70 -10.36 -18.63 -7.51
N PHE A 71 -10.75 -18.15 -6.35
CA PHE A 71 -9.93 -17.27 -5.52
C PHE A 71 -9.87 -17.74 -4.08
N LYS A 72 -8.82 -17.34 -3.41
CA LYS A 72 -8.61 -17.53 -1.97
C LYS A 72 -7.89 -16.32 -1.40
N THR A 73 -8.44 -15.74 -0.35
CA THR A 73 -7.82 -14.66 0.42
C THR A 73 -7.75 -15.05 1.89
N THR A 74 -6.74 -14.56 2.59
CA THR A 74 -6.59 -14.76 4.04
C THR A 74 -6.62 -13.40 4.73
N LEU A 75 -7.32 -13.32 5.85
CA LEU A 75 -7.32 -12.12 6.68
C LEU A 75 -5.91 -11.87 7.21
N SER A 76 -5.36 -10.70 6.91
CA SER A 76 -4.04 -10.29 7.38
C SER A 76 -4.11 -9.36 8.59
N SER A 77 -5.16 -8.58 8.70
CA SER A 77 -5.41 -7.67 9.84
C SER A 77 -6.87 -7.24 9.87
N ALA A 78 -7.35 -6.94 11.07
CA ALA A 78 -8.63 -6.31 11.30
C ALA A 78 -8.43 -5.11 12.25
N CYS A 79 -9.23 -4.06 12.09
CA CYS A 79 -9.32 -2.95 13.02
C CYS A 79 -10.78 -2.74 13.40
N ALA A 80 -11.00 -2.31 14.64
CA ALA A 80 -12.33 -2.04 15.18
C ALA A 80 -12.65 -0.53 15.19
N SER A 81 -12.04 0.26 14.29
CA SER A 81 -12.28 1.69 14.24
C SER A 81 -13.54 2.03 13.45
N ASP A 82 -14.30 3.01 13.93
CA ASP A 82 -15.47 3.55 13.22
C ASP A 82 -15.08 4.38 11.97
N SER A 83 -13.79 4.59 11.74
CA SER A 83 -13.27 5.30 10.57
C SER A 83 -13.19 4.38 9.34
N HIS A 84 -14.33 3.87 8.90
CA HIS A 84 -14.44 2.96 7.73
C HIS A 84 -13.89 3.54 6.42
N ASN A 85 -13.47 4.82 6.41
CA ASN A 85 -13.12 5.54 5.19
C ASN A 85 -11.62 5.83 5.03
N LYS A 86 -10.76 5.53 6.02
CA LYS A 86 -9.33 5.86 5.98
C LYS A 86 -8.46 4.71 6.42
N ARG A 87 -7.70 4.16 5.48
CA ARG A 87 -6.75 3.07 5.75
C ARG A 87 -5.51 3.54 6.52
N TYR A 88 -4.98 4.70 6.17
CA TYR A 88 -3.75 5.26 6.75
C TYR A 88 -4.08 6.30 7.83
N GLU A 89 -4.69 5.84 8.93
CA GLU A 89 -5.26 6.70 9.98
C GLU A 89 -4.25 7.69 10.58
N LEU A 90 -2.97 7.29 10.67
CA LEU A 90 -1.91 8.12 11.25
C LEU A 90 -1.35 9.18 10.29
N LEU A 91 -1.59 9.03 8.99
CA LEU A 91 -1.21 10.07 8.04
C LEU A 91 -2.29 11.14 7.97
N ILE A 92 -1.88 12.39 7.89
CA ILE A 92 -2.76 13.51 7.56
C ILE A 92 -3.02 13.45 6.05
N GLY A 93 -4.21 13.85 5.60
CA GLY A 93 -4.62 13.73 4.19
C GLY A 93 -5.35 12.43 3.86
N SER A 94 -5.62 12.20 2.60
CA SER A 94 -6.34 11.02 2.11
C SER A 94 -5.40 9.83 1.85
N ASP A 95 -5.99 8.63 1.80
CA ASP A 95 -5.25 7.42 1.41
C ASP A 95 -4.67 7.54 -0.01
N ASP A 96 -5.41 8.17 -0.93
CA ASP A 96 -4.96 8.36 -2.31
C ASP A 96 -3.76 9.31 -2.41
N GLU A 97 -3.69 10.35 -1.56
CA GLU A 97 -2.52 11.24 -1.50
C GLU A 97 -1.29 10.51 -0.98
N ALA A 98 -1.43 9.69 0.05
CA ALA A 98 -0.34 8.86 0.58
C ALA A 98 0.17 7.86 -0.47
N GLU A 99 -0.74 7.20 -1.19
CA GLU A 99 -0.38 6.27 -2.26
C GLU A 99 0.25 6.98 -3.47
N LYS A 100 -0.26 8.14 -3.84
CA LYS A 100 0.35 8.99 -4.88
C LYS A 100 1.76 9.41 -4.51
N PHE A 101 1.98 9.81 -3.26
CA PHE A 101 3.33 10.14 -2.77
C PHE A 101 4.25 8.92 -2.82
N MET A 102 3.81 7.76 -2.33
CA MET A 102 4.61 6.53 -2.39
C MET A 102 4.90 6.10 -3.84
N LYS A 103 3.95 6.28 -4.75
CA LYS A 103 4.17 6.05 -6.18
C LYS A 103 5.25 6.98 -6.75
N GLN A 104 5.24 8.24 -6.33
CA GLN A 104 6.29 9.19 -6.71
C GLN A 104 7.66 8.81 -6.14
N VAL A 105 7.71 8.34 -4.87
CA VAL A 105 8.94 7.77 -4.26
C VAL A 105 9.47 6.62 -5.12
N LYS A 106 8.63 5.63 -5.41
CA LYS A 106 8.97 4.47 -6.23
C LYS A 106 9.53 4.89 -7.60
N THR A 107 8.80 5.73 -8.31
CA THR A 107 9.18 6.22 -9.64
C THR A 107 10.50 7.01 -9.60
N SER A 108 10.67 7.88 -8.61
CA SER A 108 11.89 8.68 -8.45
C SER A 108 13.13 7.84 -8.18
N ILE A 109 12.99 6.77 -7.36
CA ILE A 109 14.10 5.85 -7.11
C ILE A 109 14.47 5.06 -8.37
N ILE A 110 13.48 4.52 -9.08
CA ILE A 110 13.70 3.73 -10.29
C ILE A 110 14.37 4.56 -11.37
N ASN A 111 13.90 5.79 -11.58
CA ASN A 111 14.40 6.71 -12.59
C ASN A 111 15.67 7.48 -12.17
N GLY A 112 16.17 7.27 -10.94
CA GLY A 112 17.39 7.92 -10.45
C GLY A 112 17.23 9.41 -10.17
N ASN A 113 16.03 9.89 -9.84
CA ASN A 113 15.79 11.28 -9.47
C ASN A 113 16.27 11.54 -8.03
N LYS A 114 17.59 11.66 -7.90
CA LYS A 114 18.31 11.79 -6.62
C LYS A 114 17.89 13.03 -5.82
N GLU A 115 17.70 14.15 -6.53
CA GLU A 115 17.31 15.42 -5.91
C GLU A 115 15.91 15.33 -5.30
N TRP A 116 14.95 14.76 -6.02
CA TRP A 116 13.61 14.63 -5.50
C TRP A 116 13.59 13.75 -4.23
N ILE A 117 14.25 12.59 -4.27
CA ILE A 117 14.36 11.71 -3.09
C ILE A 117 15.04 12.43 -1.93
N ALA A 118 16.18 13.10 -2.18
CA ALA A 118 16.92 13.83 -1.15
C ALA A 118 16.09 14.92 -0.48
N ASN A 119 15.16 15.54 -1.21
CA ASN A 119 14.26 16.56 -0.67
C ASN A 119 13.10 15.98 0.19
N HIS A 120 12.87 14.67 0.12
CA HIS A 120 11.75 14.00 0.81
C HIS A 120 12.21 12.98 1.85
N ILE A 121 13.41 13.13 2.39
CA ILE A 121 13.95 12.31 3.49
C ILE A 121 13.87 13.06 4.80
N SER A 122 13.44 12.38 5.86
CA SER A 122 13.59 12.83 7.25
C SER A 122 15.02 12.53 7.72
N TYR A 123 15.87 13.57 7.77
CA TYR A 123 17.26 13.45 8.23
C TYR A 123 17.38 13.62 9.75
N PRO A 124 18.36 12.95 10.42
CA PRO A 124 19.28 11.96 9.87
C PRO A 124 18.62 10.59 9.69
N ILE A 125 19.06 9.82 8.68
CA ILE A 125 18.55 8.48 8.42
C ILE A 125 19.68 7.44 8.43
N LYS A 126 19.43 6.26 9.06
CA LYS A 126 20.35 5.12 9.04
C LYS A 126 20.02 4.23 7.87
N ILE A 127 21.02 3.86 7.08
CA ILE A 127 20.85 3.08 5.86
C ILE A 127 21.99 2.06 5.75
N LYS A 128 21.73 0.92 5.14
CA LYS A 128 22.79 -0.01 4.72
C LYS A 128 23.29 0.41 3.34
N LEU A 129 24.59 0.44 3.16
CA LEU A 129 25.24 0.59 1.87
C LEU A 129 25.58 -0.77 1.29
N VAL A 130 25.86 -0.81 0.00
CA VAL A 130 26.40 -2.02 -0.66
C VAL A 130 27.55 -2.57 0.17
N LYS A 131 27.64 -3.92 0.32
CA LYS A 131 28.58 -4.65 1.20
C LYS A 131 28.19 -4.64 2.69
N GLY A 132 26.96 -4.23 3.06
CA GLY A 132 26.43 -4.36 4.42
C GLY A 132 26.93 -3.32 5.42
N LYS A 133 27.68 -2.31 4.98
CA LYS A 133 28.14 -1.21 5.85
C LYS A 133 26.97 -0.29 6.20
N THR A 134 26.67 -0.13 7.48
CA THR A 134 25.68 0.85 7.94
C THR A 134 26.28 2.25 7.94
N ALA A 135 25.54 3.21 7.40
CA ALA A 135 25.90 4.63 7.41
C ALA A 135 24.74 5.49 7.93
N THR A 136 25.06 6.58 8.61
CA THR A 136 24.08 7.61 8.95
C THR A 136 24.21 8.74 7.94
N ILE A 137 23.16 8.91 7.13
CA ILE A 137 23.05 9.99 6.15
C ILE A 137 22.43 11.20 6.86
N LYS A 138 23.17 12.29 6.93
CA LYS A 138 22.80 13.46 7.73
C LYS A 138 22.12 14.57 6.93
N ASN A 139 22.27 14.58 5.61
CA ASN A 139 21.75 15.65 4.76
C ASN A 139 21.60 15.21 3.29
N LYS A 140 20.99 16.07 2.50
CA LYS A 140 20.72 15.88 1.07
C LYS A 140 21.98 15.55 0.26
N LYS A 141 23.07 16.28 0.49
CA LYS A 141 24.34 16.08 -0.23
C LYS A 141 24.84 14.65 -0.05
N GLN A 142 24.91 14.17 1.20
CA GLN A 142 25.33 12.81 1.49
C GLN A 142 24.42 11.75 0.88
N LEU A 143 23.10 11.99 0.82
CA LEU A 143 22.18 11.06 0.14
C LEU A 143 22.48 10.97 -1.36
N ILE A 144 22.64 12.11 -2.02
CA ILE A 144 22.93 12.19 -3.46
C ILE A 144 24.25 11.49 -3.79
N GLU A 145 25.30 11.73 -3.01
CA GLU A 145 26.62 11.09 -3.17
C GLU A 145 26.57 9.57 -3.00
N ASN A 146 25.70 9.04 -2.13
CA ASN A 146 25.58 7.61 -1.85
C ASN A 146 24.38 6.95 -2.54
N PHE A 147 23.65 7.67 -3.38
CA PHE A 147 22.36 7.22 -3.92
C PHE A 147 22.42 5.84 -4.58
N ASP A 148 23.42 5.60 -5.43
CA ASP A 148 23.52 4.34 -6.18
C ASP A 148 23.99 3.16 -5.28
N GLN A 149 24.64 3.45 -4.15
CA GLN A 149 25.00 2.45 -3.15
C GLN A 149 23.79 2.11 -2.25
N ILE A 150 22.91 3.06 -2.02
CA ILE A 150 21.66 2.89 -1.25
C ILE A 150 20.64 2.15 -2.12
N PHE A 151 20.34 2.70 -3.30
CA PHE A 151 19.37 2.18 -4.24
C PHE A 151 20.03 1.35 -5.34
N HIS A 152 20.78 0.31 -4.93
CA HIS A 152 21.43 -0.61 -5.87
C HIS A 152 20.41 -1.45 -6.66
N HIS A 153 20.85 -2.12 -7.70
CA HIS A 153 20.00 -2.83 -8.67
C HIS A 153 19.00 -3.79 -8.01
N GLN A 154 19.45 -4.63 -7.08
CA GLN A 154 18.57 -5.60 -6.40
C GLN A 154 17.49 -4.88 -5.58
N TYR A 155 17.85 -3.81 -4.87
CA TYR A 155 16.89 -3.04 -4.07
C TYR A 155 15.88 -2.29 -4.95
N LYS A 156 16.31 -1.72 -6.06
CA LYS A 156 15.40 -1.16 -7.09
C LYS A 156 14.44 -2.22 -7.62
N GLY A 157 14.89 -3.47 -7.78
CA GLY A 157 14.05 -4.61 -8.18
C GLY A 157 12.93 -4.90 -7.16
N LEU A 158 13.25 -4.92 -5.85
CA LEU A 158 12.25 -5.07 -4.79
C LEU A 158 11.24 -3.92 -4.77
N ILE A 159 11.73 -2.69 -4.90
CA ILE A 159 10.86 -1.49 -4.96
C ILE A 159 9.94 -1.56 -6.19
N SER A 160 10.47 -1.92 -7.34
CA SER A 160 9.70 -2.05 -8.59
C SER A 160 8.60 -3.10 -8.48
N ALA A 161 8.87 -4.23 -7.83
CA ALA A 161 7.92 -5.33 -7.65
C ALA A 161 6.85 -5.06 -6.57
N SER A 162 7.03 -4.02 -5.74
CA SER A 162 6.11 -3.69 -4.65
C SER A 162 4.92 -2.86 -5.15
N CYS A 163 3.72 -3.19 -4.66
CA CYS A 163 2.50 -2.46 -4.97
C CYS A 163 2.35 -1.26 -4.03
N VAL A 164 1.90 -0.13 -4.56
CA VAL A 164 1.71 1.13 -3.80
C VAL A 164 0.27 1.34 -3.31
N CYS A 165 -0.68 0.52 -3.73
CA CYS A 165 -2.03 0.62 -3.20
C CYS A 165 -2.31 -0.38 -2.08
N ASN A 166 -3.18 0.00 -1.16
CA ASN A 166 -3.54 -0.79 0.02
C ASN A 166 -2.33 -1.23 0.85
N MET A 167 -1.35 -0.33 1.01
CA MET A 167 -0.14 -0.59 1.79
C MET A 167 -0.47 -0.87 3.27
N PHE A 168 0.43 -1.55 3.94
CA PHE A 168 0.34 -1.76 5.38
C PHE A 168 0.70 -0.46 6.13
N ASN A 169 0.05 -0.22 7.28
CA ASN A 169 0.37 0.87 8.19
C ASN A 169 0.36 0.39 9.64
N ASN A 170 1.14 1.07 10.46
CA ASN A 170 1.15 0.96 11.91
C ASN A 170 1.64 2.28 12.52
N TYR A 171 1.92 2.31 13.83
CA TYR A 171 2.42 3.50 14.54
C TYR A 171 3.72 4.11 13.97
N GLN A 172 4.48 3.38 13.17
CA GLN A 172 5.71 3.85 12.50
C GLN A 172 5.42 4.59 11.19
N GLY A 173 4.20 4.48 10.64
CA GLY A 173 3.80 5.09 9.38
C GLY A 173 3.25 4.07 8.38
N VAL A 174 3.40 4.37 7.10
CA VAL A 174 2.97 3.52 5.98
C VAL A 174 4.19 2.94 5.27
N MET A 175 4.16 1.65 4.98
CA MET A 175 5.29 0.96 4.37
C MET A 175 5.02 0.44 2.96
N LEU A 176 6.02 0.56 2.10
CA LEU A 176 6.07 -0.11 0.81
C LEU A 176 6.61 -1.54 0.96
N GLY A 177 5.96 -2.49 0.31
CA GLY A 177 6.36 -3.90 0.31
C GLY A 177 6.39 -4.49 1.71
N HIS A 178 7.45 -5.22 2.04
CA HIS A 178 7.66 -5.80 3.37
C HIS A 178 8.52 -4.89 4.27
N GLY A 179 8.19 -3.59 4.32
CA GLY A 179 8.91 -2.60 5.15
C GLY A 179 10.18 -2.05 4.51
N ILE A 180 10.33 -2.19 3.19
CA ILE A 180 11.54 -1.72 2.49
C ILE A 180 11.67 -0.19 2.50
N ILE A 181 10.57 0.55 2.41
CA ILE A 181 10.52 2.01 2.57
C ILE A 181 9.34 2.36 3.48
N TRP A 182 9.55 3.30 4.39
CA TRP A 182 8.51 3.84 5.24
C TRP A 182 8.35 5.33 5.01
N ILE A 183 7.11 5.79 5.02
CA ILE A 183 6.75 7.20 4.96
C ILE A 183 5.91 7.60 6.17
N ASN A 184 6.00 8.87 6.55
CA ASN A 184 5.18 9.49 7.58
C ASN A 184 4.92 10.95 7.22
N ASN A 185 4.15 11.64 8.05
CA ASN A 185 3.96 13.09 7.92
C ASN A 185 5.30 13.82 8.11
N THR A 186 5.45 15.00 7.50
CA THR A 186 6.54 15.90 7.87
C THR A 186 6.35 16.35 9.33
N PRO A 187 7.45 16.66 10.08
CA PRO A 187 7.34 17.08 11.47
C PRO A 187 6.44 18.32 11.69
N GLU A 188 6.38 19.19 10.70
CA GLU A 188 5.58 20.44 10.74
C GLU A 188 4.15 20.25 10.21
N SER A 189 3.72 19.01 9.95
CA SER A 189 2.40 18.75 9.40
C SER A 189 1.28 19.06 10.39
N THR A 190 0.27 19.76 9.89
CA THR A 190 -1.00 20.04 10.57
C THR A 190 -2.15 19.61 9.65
N SER A 191 -3.38 19.58 10.17
CA SER A 191 -4.56 19.24 9.36
C SER A 191 -4.79 20.16 8.16
N SER A 192 -4.32 21.42 8.23
CA SER A 192 -4.45 22.40 7.16
C SER A 192 -3.21 22.49 6.25
N ARG A 193 -2.06 22.01 6.71
CA ARG A 193 -0.81 22.02 5.94
C ARG A 193 -0.01 20.78 6.28
N TYR A 194 0.06 19.84 5.38
CA TYR A 194 0.78 18.58 5.57
C TYR A 194 1.60 18.18 4.34
N GLY A 195 2.53 17.30 4.58
CA GLY A 195 3.35 16.65 3.56
C GLY A 195 3.84 15.32 4.07
N TYR A 196 4.48 14.55 3.22
CA TYR A 196 5.03 13.26 3.57
C TYR A 196 6.54 13.24 3.36
N VAL A 197 7.22 12.45 4.19
CA VAL A 197 8.66 12.21 4.12
C VAL A 197 8.94 10.72 4.24
N ILE A 198 10.07 10.31 3.67
CA ILE A 198 10.64 8.97 3.86
C ILE A 198 11.35 8.97 5.22
N THR A 199 10.91 8.08 6.12
CA THR A 199 11.44 7.96 7.48
C THR A 199 12.36 6.76 7.67
N ALA A 200 12.23 5.73 6.82
CA ALA A 200 13.14 4.58 6.84
C ALA A 200 13.36 4.00 5.44
N ILE A 201 14.58 3.51 5.21
CA ILE A 201 15.03 2.79 4.02
C ILE A 201 15.74 1.53 4.52
N ASN A 202 15.13 0.37 4.31
CA ASN A 202 15.61 -0.94 4.78
C ASN A 202 16.09 -1.76 3.58
N ASN A 203 17.24 -1.40 3.07
CA ASN A 203 17.88 -2.01 1.90
C ASN A 203 18.84 -3.16 2.26
#